data_40041d1fa65789e7cffb2472a0e60a0c
#
_entry.id   40041d1fa65789e7cffb2472a0e60a0c
#
_cell.length_a   1.000
_cell.length_b   1.000
_cell.length_c   1.000
_cell.angle_alpha   90.00
_cell.angle_beta   90.00
_cell.angle_gamma   90.00
#
_symmetry.space_group_name_H-M   'P 1'
#
loop_
_entity.id
_entity.type
_entity.pdbx_description
1 polymer ?
#
loop_
_entity_poly.entity_id
_entity_poly.type
_entity_poly.pdbx_seq_one_letter_code
_entity_poly.pdbx_strand_id
1 'polypeptide(L)'
;INTPADLLNDEDKETLASLNVKVFNHDATKLALDIGKTELSTNMAMIGACAGVTKIVTLEAFEGALQERFGKKFVASGGTASLDEAIKKKYKKKNDLLKANMDCIKESYSRSEEWAAKQENLQLIEV
;
A
#
# COMPACT_ATOMS: atom_id res chain seq x y z
N ILE A 1 -4.62 8.06 -8.70
CA ILE A 1 -5.89 7.39 -9.08
C ILE A 1 -5.63 5.90 -9.20
N ASN A 2 -6.49 5.07 -8.58
CA ASN A 2 -6.43 3.62 -8.76
C ASN A 2 -7.09 3.23 -10.10
N THR A 3 -6.27 3.06 -11.12
CA THR A 3 -6.74 2.74 -12.48
C THR A 3 -5.66 2.08 -13.31
N PRO A 4 -6.03 1.10 -14.19
CA PRO A 4 -5.09 0.50 -15.14
C PRO A 4 -4.77 1.40 -16.34
N ALA A 5 -5.56 2.44 -16.57
CA ALA A 5 -5.46 3.32 -17.74
C ALA A 5 -5.72 4.78 -17.38
N ASP A 6 -5.27 5.68 -18.24
CA ASP A 6 -5.59 7.09 -18.12
C ASP A 6 -7.07 7.33 -18.45
N LEU A 7 -7.82 7.77 -17.45
CA LEU A 7 -9.26 8.04 -17.54
C LEU A 7 -9.60 9.51 -17.78
N LEU A 8 -8.60 10.39 -17.77
CA LEU A 8 -8.80 11.83 -17.94
C LEU A 8 -8.95 12.18 -19.41
N ASN A 9 -9.94 12.99 -19.73
CA ASN A 9 -10.09 13.59 -21.04
C ASN A 9 -9.13 14.79 -21.22
N ASP A 10 -9.08 15.37 -22.41
CA ASP A 10 -8.16 16.47 -22.70
C ASP A 10 -8.51 17.75 -21.92
N GLU A 11 -9.79 18.04 -21.69
CA GLU A 11 -10.24 19.18 -20.89
C GLU A 11 -9.83 19.05 -19.43
N ASP A 12 -9.98 17.84 -18.84
CA ASP A 12 -9.52 17.57 -17.48
C ASP A 12 -8.00 17.75 -17.37
N LYS A 13 -7.23 17.26 -18.35
CA LYS A 13 -5.78 17.37 -18.39
C LYS A 13 -5.32 18.82 -18.49
N GLU A 14 -5.95 19.63 -19.33
CA GLU A 14 -5.68 21.07 -19.46
C GLU A 14 -5.98 21.81 -18.15
N THR A 15 -7.10 21.52 -17.53
CA THR A 15 -7.49 22.12 -16.25
C THR A 15 -6.47 21.77 -15.16
N LEU A 16 -6.12 20.50 -15.01
CA LEU A 16 -5.14 20.04 -14.02
C LEU A 16 -3.75 20.63 -14.27
N ALA A 17 -3.34 20.72 -15.54
CA ALA A 17 -2.08 21.34 -15.92
C ALA A 17 -2.04 22.83 -15.56
N SER A 18 -3.15 23.56 -15.79
CA SER A 18 -3.27 24.98 -15.43
C SER A 18 -3.15 25.23 -13.92
N LEU A 19 -3.56 24.25 -13.12
CA LEU A 19 -3.47 24.26 -11.66
C LEU A 19 -2.14 23.68 -11.14
N ASN A 20 -1.22 23.30 -12.02
CA ASN A 20 0.02 22.59 -11.70
C ASN A 20 -0.22 21.29 -10.91
N VAL A 21 -1.33 20.61 -11.18
CA VAL A 21 -1.66 19.33 -10.57
C VAL A 21 -1.06 18.19 -11.40
N LYS A 22 -0.39 17.27 -10.75
CA LYS A 22 0.16 16.05 -11.34
C LYS A 22 -0.71 14.87 -10.93
N VAL A 23 -0.97 13.96 -11.87
CA VAL A 23 -1.79 12.77 -11.63
C VAL A 23 -0.94 11.52 -11.79
N PHE A 24 -0.92 10.70 -10.77
CA PHE A 24 -0.33 9.37 -10.80
C PHE A 24 -1.41 8.31 -10.96
N ASN A 25 -1.41 7.64 -12.09
CA ASN A 25 -2.28 6.49 -12.35
C ASN A 25 -1.58 5.21 -11.91
N HIS A 26 -2.20 4.48 -11.00
CA HIS A 26 -1.64 3.30 -10.37
C HIS A 26 -2.67 2.20 -10.27
N ASP A 27 -2.46 1.09 -10.95
CA ASP A 27 -3.34 -0.07 -10.86
C ASP A 27 -3.06 -0.85 -9.57
N ALA A 28 -3.51 -0.27 -8.46
CA ALA A 28 -3.35 -0.83 -7.13
C ALA A 28 -4.12 -2.14 -6.94
N THR A 29 -5.26 -2.28 -7.60
CA THR A 29 -6.06 -3.50 -7.55
C THR A 29 -5.34 -4.67 -8.21
N LYS A 30 -4.79 -4.45 -9.41
CA LYS A 30 -3.98 -5.47 -10.07
C LYS A 30 -2.76 -5.85 -9.24
N LEU A 31 -2.07 -4.88 -8.69
CA LEU A 31 -0.91 -5.11 -7.85
C LEU A 31 -1.28 -5.91 -6.59
N ALA A 32 -2.41 -5.60 -5.95
CA ALA A 32 -2.92 -6.34 -4.81
C ALA A 32 -3.22 -7.80 -5.15
N LEU A 33 -3.79 -8.07 -6.33
CA LEU A 33 -4.04 -9.43 -6.81
C LEU A 33 -2.74 -10.18 -7.13
N ASP A 34 -1.80 -9.53 -7.80
CA ASP A 34 -0.55 -10.16 -8.26
C ASP A 34 0.40 -10.46 -7.08
N ILE A 35 0.56 -9.53 -6.16
CA ILE A 35 1.49 -9.60 -5.03
C ILE A 35 0.79 -10.02 -3.74
N GLY A 36 -0.29 -9.35 -3.39
CA GLY A 36 -1.06 -9.60 -2.17
C GLY A 36 -1.95 -10.84 -2.24
N LYS A 37 -2.19 -11.36 -3.43
CA LYS A 37 -3.09 -12.49 -3.72
C LYS A 37 -4.54 -12.25 -3.29
N THR A 38 -4.90 -11.01 -3.04
CA THR A 38 -6.25 -10.60 -2.64
C THR A 38 -6.50 -9.13 -2.93
N GLU A 39 -7.69 -8.81 -3.41
CA GLU A 39 -8.15 -7.42 -3.58
C GLU A 39 -8.18 -6.63 -2.26
N LEU A 40 -8.24 -7.31 -1.12
CA LEU A 40 -8.23 -6.67 0.20
C LEU A 40 -6.93 -5.88 0.46
N SER A 41 -5.85 -6.19 -0.26
CA SER A 41 -4.59 -5.47 -0.17
C SER A 41 -4.54 -4.19 -1.03
N THR A 42 -5.61 -3.85 -1.77
CA THR A 42 -5.66 -2.65 -2.61
C THR A 42 -5.43 -1.36 -1.82
N ASN A 43 -6.03 -1.26 -0.64
CA ASN A 43 -5.84 -0.10 0.23
C ASN A 43 -4.39 0.06 0.68
N MET A 44 -3.72 -1.05 0.95
CA MET A 44 -2.29 -1.04 1.32
C MET A 44 -1.41 -0.59 0.16
N ALA A 45 -1.72 -1.03 -1.06
CA ALA A 45 -1.04 -0.56 -2.26
C ALA A 45 -1.25 0.95 -2.46
N MET A 46 -2.46 1.46 -2.30
CA MET A 46 -2.74 2.90 -2.42
C MET A 46 -2.04 3.72 -1.35
N ILE A 47 -2.01 3.26 -0.10
CA ILE A 47 -1.27 3.93 0.98
C ILE A 47 0.22 3.97 0.66
N GLY A 48 0.80 2.87 0.17
CA GLY A 48 2.18 2.81 -0.27
C GLY A 48 2.49 3.83 -1.37
N ALA A 49 1.61 3.94 -2.36
CA ALA A 49 1.76 4.92 -3.43
C ALA A 49 1.72 6.37 -2.92
N CYS A 50 0.79 6.69 -2.02
CA CYS A 50 0.74 8.01 -1.39
C CYS A 50 2.03 8.34 -0.62
N ALA A 51 2.53 7.40 0.16
CA ALA A 51 3.74 7.59 0.95
C ALA A 51 5.00 7.72 0.09
N GLY A 52 5.08 7.00 -1.03
CA GLY A 52 6.19 7.09 -1.97
C GLY A 52 6.34 8.46 -2.62
N VAL A 53 5.22 9.14 -2.87
CA VAL A 53 5.22 10.53 -3.38
C VAL A 53 5.47 11.54 -2.27
N THR A 54 4.73 11.43 -1.16
CA THR A 54 4.68 12.46 -0.12
C THR A 54 5.78 12.37 0.91
N LYS A 55 6.36 11.19 1.10
CA LYS A 55 7.39 10.90 2.12
C LYS A 55 6.96 11.18 3.57
N ILE A 56 5.65 11.29 3.82
CA ILE A 56 5.11 11.58 5.16
C ILE A 56 5.23 10.40 6.13
N VAL A 57 5.39 9.18 5.61
CA VAL A 57 5.56 7.96 6.39
C VAL A 57 6.67 7.12 5.77
N THR A 58 7.56 6.58 6.61
CA THR A 58 8.61 5.66 6.16
C THR A 58 8.11 4.23 6.05
N LEU A 59 8.82 3.40 5.27
CA LEU A 59 8.49 1.98 5.15
C LEU A 59 8.64 1.25 6.50
N GLU A 60 9.62 1.62 7.31
CA GLU A 60 9.83 1.08 8.65
C GLU A 60 8.65 1.41 9.58
N ALA A 61 8.12 2.61 9.49
CA ALA A 61 6.95 3.01 10.27
C ALA A 61 5.70 2.21 9.87
N PHE A 62 5.50 1.94 8.58
CA PHE A 62 4.44 1.05 8.11
C PHE A 62 4.60 -0.36 8.66
N GLU A 63 5.79 -0.92 8.57
CA GLU A 63 6.07 -2.27 9.06
C GLU A 63 5.81 -2.37 10.56
N GLY A 64 6.29 -1.40 11.34
CA GLY A 64 6.03 -1.32 12.77
C GLY A 64 4.54 -1.22 13.11
N ALA A 65 3.81 -0.36 12.41
CA ALA A 65 2.36 -0.19 12.62
C ALA A 65 1.57 -1.46 12.28
N LEU A 66 1.92 -2.14 11.19
CA LEU A 66 1.28 -3.39 10.79
C LEU A 66 1.57 -4.50 11.79
N GLN A 67 2.80 -4.63 12.25
CA GLN A 67 3.18 -5.61 13.27
C GLN A 67 2.47 -5.33 14.59
N GLU A 68 2.39 -4.08 15.02
CA GLU A 68 1.67 -3.70 16.22
C GLU A 68 0.18 -4.03 16.13
N ARG A 69 -0.46 -3.65 15.02
CA ARG A 69 -1.90 -3.87 14.83
C ARG A 69 -2.27 -5.34 14.71
N PHE A 70 -1.49 -6.11 13.98
CA PHE A 70 -1.77 -7.51 13.69
C PHE A 70 -1.08 -8.48 14.65
N GLY A 71 0.03 -8.09 15.28
CA GLY A 71 0.78 -8.90 16.23
C GLY A 71 0.12 -9.02 17.61
N LYS A 72 -0.47 -7.95 18.11
CA LYS A 72 -1.06 -7.88 19.47
C LYS A 72 -2.33 -8.73 19.67
N LYS A 73 -3.01 -9.16 18.62
CA LYS A 73 -4.23 -9.97 18.72
C LYS A 73 -3.97 -11.46 19.00
N PHE A 74 -2.72 -11.86 19.27
CA PHE A 74 -2.28 -13.25 19.44
C PHE A 74 -1.54 -13.52 20.73
N VAL A 75 -1.83 -12.79 21.81
CA VAL A 75 -1.40 -13.24 23.12
C VAL A 75 -2.21 -14.50 23.46
N ALA A 76 -1.50 -15.63 23.42
CA ALA A 76 -2.05 -16.95 23.64
C ALA A 76 -2.92 -17.04 24.87
N SER A 77 -4.18 -17.39 24.70
CA SER A 77 -4.89 -18.14 25.71
C SER A 77 -4.30 -19.56 25.71
N GLY A 78 -3.71 -20.01 26.81
CA GLY A 78 -3.14 -21.35 26.94
C GLY A 78 -4.15 -22.41 26.53
N GLY A 79 -3.76 -23.27 25.61
CA GLY A 79 -4.61 -24.30 25.03
C GLY A 79 -3.95 -25.66 24.91
N THR A 80 -4.73 -26.66 24.63
CA THR A 80 -4.31 -28.05 24.38
C THR A 80 -3.59 -28.19 23.03
N ALA A 81 -2.85 -29.29 22.82
CA ALA A 81 -2.05 -29.54 21.62
C ALA A 81 -2.83 -29.40 20.28
N SER A 82 -4.11 -29.74 20.25
CA SER A 82 -4.97 -29.58 19.06
C SER A 82 -5.34 -28.12 18.80
N LEU A 83 -5.40 -27.32 19.85
CA LEU A 83 -5.59 -25.87 19.76
C LEU A 83 -4.32 -25.19 19.23
N ASP A 84 -3.13 -25.71 19.59
CA ASP A 84 -1.84 -25.21 19.12
C ASP A 84 -1.68 -25.33 17.60
N GLU A 85 -2.16 -26.42 16.99
CA GLU A 85 -2.14 -26.58 15.54
C GLU A 85 -3.08 -25.58 14.83
N ALA A 86 -4.28 -25.37 15.36
CA ALA A 86 -5.22 -24.39 14.84
C ALA A 86 -4.69 -22.96 14.99
N ILE A 87 -4.02 -22.65 16.12
CA ILE A 87 -3.35 -21.38 16.38
C ILE A 87 -2.20 -21.20 15.41
N LYS A 88 -1.33 -22.18 15.22
CA LYS A 88 -0.22 -22.14 14.25
C LYS A 88 -0.70 -21.89 12.82
N LYS A 89 -1.80 -22.52 12.38
CA LYS A 89 -2.42 -22.23 11.08
C LYS A 89 -2.93 -20.80 10.96
N LYS A 90 -3.56 -20.27 12.00
CA LYS A 90 -4.01 -18.86 12.04
C LYS A 90 -2.83 -17.89 12.03
N TYR A 91 -1.77 -18.19 12.75
CA TYR A 91 -0.51 -17.40 12.73
C TYR A 91 0.13 -17.36 11.35
N LYS A 92 0.23 -18.52 10.69
CA LYS A 92 0.78 -18.59 9.34
C LYS A 92 -0.03 -17.74 8.36
N LYS A 93 -1.36 -17.86 8.36
CA LYS A 93 -2.24 -17.06 7.50
C LYS A 93 -2.08 -15.56 7.75
N LYS A 94 -1.93 -15.14 9.00
CA LYS A 94 -1.74 -13.72 9.33
C LYS A 94 -0.37 -13.19 8.98
N ASN A 95 0.68 -13.98 9.21
CA ASN A 95 2.03 -13.62 8.78
C ASN A 95 2.10 -13.52 7.26
N ASP A 96 1.44 -14.41 6.53
CA ASP A 96 1.35 -14.36 5.08
C ASP A 96 0.58 -13.11 4.61
N LEU A 97 -0.52 -12.76 5.26
CA LEU A 97 -1.28 -11.55 4.96
C LEU A 97 -0.49 -10.27 5.30
N LEU A 98 0.18 -10.26 6.45
CA LEU A 98 1.03 -9.15 6.85
C LEU A 98 2.16 -8.93 5.85
N LYS A 99 2.83 -10.02 5.45
CA LYS A 99 3.87 -9.98 4.42
C LYS A 99 3.33 -9.48 3.09
N ALA A 100 2.20 -10.02 2.64
CA ALA A 100 1.56 -9.63 1.39
C ALA A 100 1.17 -8.15 1.38
N ASN A 101 0.60 -7.64 2.47
CA ASN A 101 0.30 -6.22 2.63
C ASN A 101 1.56 -5.36 2.59
N MET A 102 2.62 -5.80 3.27
CA MET A 102 3.88 -5.05 3.27
C MET A 102 4.56 -5.07 1.91
N ASP A 103 4.51 -6.18 1.20
CA ASP A 103 5.03 -6.29 -0.17
C ASP A 103 4.25 -5.36 -1.13
N CYS A 104 2.93 -5.26 -0.99
CA CYS A 104 2.11 -4.31 -1.75
C CYS A 104 2.48 -2.85 -1.45
N ILE A 105 2.69 -2.51 -0.17
CA ILE A 105 3.12 -1.16 0.23
C ILE A 105 4.48 -0.83 -0.39
N LYS A 106 5.46 -1.72 -0.27
CA LYS A 106 6.83 -1.53 -0.78
C LYS A 106 6.86 -1.33 -2.29
N GLU A 107 6.16 -2.18 -3.03
CA GLU A 107 6.11 -2.09 -4.50
C GLU A 107 5.43 -0.80 -4.95
N SER A 108 4.29 -0.45 -4.36
CA SER A 108 3.58 0.79 -4.69
C SER A 108 4.38 2.03 -4.33
N TYR A 109 5.05 2.00 -3.19
CA TYR A 109 5.95 3.07 -2.75
C TYR A 109 7.07 3.29 -3.76
N SER A 110 7.74 2.23 -4.20
CA SER A 110 8.81 2.30 -5.18
C SER A 110 8.34 2.87 -6.52
N ARG A 111 7.22 2.39 -7.03
CA ARG A 111 6.64 2.88 -8.31
C ARG A 111 6.27 4.35 -8.25
N SER A 112 5.65 4.79 -7.18
CA SER A 112 5.25 6.18 -7.02
C SER A 112 6.44 7.11 -6.77
N GLU A 113 7.45 6.63 -6.06
CA GLU A 113 8.72 7.36 -5.88
C GLU A 113 9.44 7.57 -7.22
N GLU A 114 9.54 6.54 -8.05
CA GLU A 114 10.11 6.64 -9.39
C GLU A 114 9.33 7.61 -10.29
N TRP A 115 7.99 7.54 -10.22
CA TRP A 115 7.14 8.48 -10.94
C TRP A 115 7.36 9.91 -10.48
N ALA A 116 7.39 10.16 -9.18
CA ALA A 116 7.60 11.48 -8.60
C ALA A 116 8.96 12.08 -9.00
N ALA A 117 10.01 11.25 -9.05
CA ALA A 117 11.35 11.68 -9.45
C ALA A 117 11.43 12.14 -10.92
N LYS A 118 10.50 11.69 -11.76
CA LYS A 118 10.39 12.08 -13.18
C LYS A 118 9.55 13.34 -13.41
N GLN A 119 8.85 13.84 -12.38
CA GLN A 119 8.00 15.01 -12.50
C GLN A 119 8.81 16.28 -12.28
N GLU A 120 8.80 17.18 -13.27
CA GLU A 120 9.36 18.52 -13.12
C GLU A 120 8.42 19.36 -12.24
N ASN A 121 9.01 20.17 -11.36
CA ASN A 121 8.28 21.11 -10.50
C ASN A 121 7.19 20.46 -9.62
N LEU A 122 7.41 19.22 -9.16
CA LEU A 122 6.53 18.61 -8.20
C LEU A 122 6.67 19.33 -6.86
N GLN A 123 5.62 20.05 -6.49
CA GLN A 123 5.53 20.70 -5.18
C GLN A 123 4.54 19.92 -4.32
N LEU A 124 5.03 19.47 -3.18
CA LEU A 124 4.17 18.90 -2.14
C LEU A 124 3.69 20.04 -1.25
N ILE A 125 2.41 19.98 -0.86
CA ILE A 125 1.89 20.92 0.13
C ILE A 125 2.53 20.52 1.46
N GLU A 126 3.35 21.40 2.02
CA GLU A 126 3.86 21.26 3.39
C GLU A 126 2.70 21.55 4.36
N VAL A 127 2.42 20.57 5.15
CA VAL A 127 1.36 20.65 6.18
C VAL A 127 1.99 21.08 7.50
#